data_c50972d2efd07af6afedb5378e2647f3
#
_entry.id   c50972d2efd07af6afedb5378e2647f3
#
_cell.length_a   1.000
_cell.length_b   1.000
_cell.length_c   1.000
_cell.angle_alpha   90.00
_cell.angle_beta   90.00
_cell.angle_gamma   90.00
#
_symmetry.space_group_name_H-M   'P 1'
#
loop_
_entity.id
_entity.type
_entity.pdbx_description
1 polymer ?
#
loop_
_entity_poly.entity_id
_entity_poly.type
_entity_poly.pdbx_seq_one_letter_code
_entity_poly.pdbx_strand_id
1 'polypeptide(L)'
;MQIGPFLLANRLFVAPMAGVTDRPFRQLCRQFGAGYAVSEMVTSRRDLWHTLKTSRRADHAGEPGPIAVQIAGVDPEEMADAARYNVDRGAQIIDINMGCPAKKVCKKWAGSALMQNEPLAMQIIDAVVAACDPHRVPVTLKMRTGWSAQCRNAVQLGRLAENAGVAMLTVHGRTREQGYKEEAEYNTIAAIKAAVRIPVVANGDIDSPQKAARVLAATGADALMIG
;
A
#
# COMPACT_ATOMS: atom_id res chain seq x y z
N MET A 1 7.16 -14.47 6.27
CA MET A 1 7.51 -13.30 5.44
C MET A 1 7.95 -12.16 6.34
N GLN A 2 8.90 -11.33 5.90
CA GLN A 2 9.46 -10.27 6.72
C GLN A 2 9.30 -8.89 6.03
N ILE A 3 8.97 -7.85 6.79
CA ILE A 3 8.93 -6.46 6.34
C ILE A 3 9.82 -5.66 7.29
N GLY A 4 10.99 -5.21 6.83
CA GLY A 4 11.98 -4.61 7.71
C GLY A 4 12.29 -5.53 8.90
N PRO A 5 12.16 -5.06 10.16
CA PRO A 5 12.41 -5.88 11.35
C PRO A 5 11.25 -6.81 11.72
N PHE A 6 10.09 -6.73 11.06
CA PHE A 6 8.88 -7.44 11.46
C PHE A 6 8.72 -8.77 10.73
N LEU A 7 8.74 -9.88 11.49
CA LEU A 7 8.36 -11.20 11.00
C LEU A 7 6.85 -11.37 11.13
N LEU A 8 6.15 -11.52 9.99
CA LEU A 8 4.71 -11.69 9.96
C LEU A 8 4.30 -13.15 10.21
N ALA A 9 3.18 -13.35 10.92
CA ALA A 9 2.69 -14.67 11.29
C ALA A 9 2.32 -15.55 10.08
N ASN A 10 1.82 -14.92 9.02
CA ASN A 10 1.47 -15.62 7.78
C ASN A 10 1.50 -14.65 6.58
N ARG A 11 1.02 -15.11 5.41
CA ARG A 11 1.05 -14.38 4.13
C ARG A 11 -0.33 -13.87 3.68
N LEU A 12 -1.29 -13.74 4.61
CA LEU A 12 -2.63 -13.21 4.31
C LEU A 12 -2.79 -11.82 4.91
N PHE A 13 -3.03 -10.83 4.05
CA PHE A 13 -3.10 -9.43 4.39
C PHE A 13 -4.49 -8.86 4.13
N VAL A 14 -4.88 -7.86 4.91
CA VAL A 14 -6.11 -7.09 4.71
C VAL A 14 -5.79 -5.79 4.00
N ALA A 15 -6.51 -5.52 2.90
CA ALA A 15 -6.32 -4.32 2.10
C ALA A 15 -6.85 -3.05 2.80
N PRO A 16 -6.21 -1.89 2.60
CA PRO A 16 -6.74 -0.60 2.98
C PRO A 16 -7.95 -0.24 2.10
N MET A 17 -9.15 -0.31 2.64
CA MET A 17 -10.41 0.01 1.97
C MET A 17 -11.11 1.16 2.66
N ALA A 18 -11.25 2.31 1.97
CA ALA A 18 -11.87 3.51 2.54
C ALA A 18 -13.33 3.28 2.93
N GLY A 19 -13.65 3.52 4.20
CA GLY A 19 -14.99 3.29 4.77
C GLY A 19 -15.25 1.85 5.21
N VAL A 20 -14.25 0.96 5.13
CA VAL A 20 -14.37 -0.45 5.51
C VAL A 20 -13.29 -0.85 6.51
N THR A 21 -12.02 -0.59 6.19
CA THR A 21 -10.89 -1.08 7.00
C THR A 21 -10.59 -0.14 8.18
N ASP A 22 -11.63 0.14 8.97
CA ASP A 22 -11.51 0.85 10.24
C ASP A 22 -10.88 -0.05 11.32
N ARG A 23 -10.57 0.52 12.49
CA ARG A 23 -9.94 -0.24 13.59
C ARG A 23 -10.70 -1.51 13.97
N PRO A 24 -12.04 -1.48 14.25
CA PRO A 24 -12.78 -2.68 14.58
C PRO A 24 -12.70 -3.78 13.53
N PHE A 25 -12.81 -3.41 12.25
CA PHE A 25 -12.70 -4.37 11.15
C PHE A 25 -11.31 -5.00 11.07
N ARG A 26 -10.24 -4.20 11.20
CA ARG A 26 -8.87 -4.74 11.20
C ARG A 26 -8.63 -5.68 12.38
N GLN A 27 -9.07 -5.32 13.58
CA GLN A 27 -8.98 -6.18 14.76
C GLN A 27 -9.70 -7.51 14.55
N LEU A 28 -10.92 -7.47 13.99
CA LEU A 28 -11.69 -8.68 13.67
C LEU A 28 -10.95 -9.56 12.65
N CYS A 29 -10.46 -8.98 11.56
CA CYS A 29 -9.67 -9.73 10.58
C CYS A 29 -8.41 -10.36 11.19
N ARG A 30 -7.73 -9.64 12.09
CA ARG A 30 -6.56 -10.18 12.82
C ARG A 30 -6.94 -11.35 13.74
N GLN A 31 -8.09 -11.28 14.40
CA GLN A 31 -8.63 -12.39 15.20
C GLN A 31 -8.94 -13.63 14.34
N PHE A 32 -9.42 -13.43 13.11
CA PHE A 32 -9.64 -14.51 12.14
C PHE A 32 -8.38 -14.96 11.40
N GLY A 33 -7.20 -14.51 11.81
CA GLY A 33 -5.93 -15.03 11.36
C GLY A 33 -5.26 -14.24 10.23
N ALA A 34 -5.72 -13.02 9.92
CA ALA A 34 -4.94 -12.16 9.01
C ALA A 34 -3.56 -11.86 9.61
N GLY A 35 -2.49 -12.13 8.85
CA GLY A 35 -1.12 -11.90 9.29
C GLY A 35 -0.72 -10.43 9.34
N TYR A 36 -1.44 -9.57 8.61
CA TYR A 36 -1.15 -8.14 8.48
C TYR A 36 -2.39 -7.38 8.03
N ALA A 37 -2.56 -6.15 8.49
CA ALA A 37 -3.63 -5.26 8.07
C ALA A 37 -3.10 -3.83 7.96
N VAL A 38 -3.58 -3.09 6.95
CA VAL A 38 -3.20 -1.70 6.70
C VAL A 38 -4.40 -0.80 7.01
N SER A 39 -4.18 0.35 7.63
CA SER A 39 -5.23 1.32 7.93
C SER A 39 -5.90 1.86 6.66
N GLU A 40 -7.08 2.45 6.79
CA GLU A 40 -7.60 3.34 5.74
C GLU A 40 -6.58 4.45 5.42
N MET A 41 -6.60 4.96 4.19
CA MET A 41 -5.68 6.04 3.81
C MET A 41 -5.94 7.32 4.63
N VAL A 42 -4.88 7.83 5.23
CA VAL A 42 -4.81 9.09 5.95
C VAL A 42 -4.27 10.16 5.01
N THR A 43 -4.82 11.35 5.05
CA THR A 43 -4.37 12.48 4.21
C THR A 43 -3.03 13.05 4.68
N SER A 44 -2.16 13.46 3.74
CA SER A 44 -0.93 14.21 4.05
C SER A 44 -1.19 15.63 4.51
N ARG A 45 -2.36 16.19 4.23
CA ARG A 45 -2.71 17.57 4.56
C ARG A 45 -2.80 17.79 6.07
N ARG A 46 -1.91 18.63 6.61
CA ARG A 46 -1.80 18.95 8.05
C ARG A 46 -3.09 19.53 8.64
N ASP A 47 -3.77 20.41 7.90
CA ASP A 47 -5.03 21.06 8.32
C ASP A 47 -6.19 20.09 8.55
N LEU A 48 -6.08 18.85 8.05
CA LEU A 48 -7.11 17.81 8.18
C LEU A 48 -6.79 16.74 9.22
N TRP A 49 -5.61 16.73 9.84
CA TRP A 49 -5.21 15.66 10.75
C TRP A 49 -6.07 15.56 12.02
N HIS A 50 -6.55 16.70 12.51
CA HIS A 50 -7.39 16.75 13.72
C HIS A 50 -8.89 16.60 13.43
N THR A 51 -9.28 16.38 12.17
CA THR A 51 -10.68 16.10 11.86
C THR A 51 -11.08 14.71 12.39
N LEU A 52 -12.32 14.58 12.87
CA LEU A 52 -12.86 13.31 13.36
C LEU A 52 -12.67 12.16 12.35
N LYS A 53 -12.78 12.46 11.05
CA LYS A 53 -12.60 11.49 9.98
C LYS A 53 -11.17 10.99 9.89
N THR A 54 -10.19 11.88 9.94
CA THR A 54 -8.77 11.50 9.86
C THR A 54 -8.34 10.80 11.15
N SER A 55 -8.76 11.30 12.31
CA SER A 55 -8.50 10.70 13.61
C SER A 55 -8.97 9.23 13.68
N ARG A 56 -10.21 8.96 13.23
CA ARG A 56 -10.75 7.58 13.19
C ARG A 56 -9.97 6.66 12.25
N ARG A 57 -9.49 7.18 11.12
CA ARG A 57 -8.72 6.40 10.15
C ARG A 57 -7.32 6.05 10.64
N ALA A 58 -6.71 6.97 11.37
CA ALA A 58 -5.38 6.79 11.96
C ALA A 58 -5.43 6.02 13.31
N ASP A 59 -6.63 5.76 13.85
CA ASP A 59 -6.78 5.07 15.13
C ASP A 59 -6.38 3.60 15.02
N HIS A 60 -5.42 3.20 15.84
CA HIS A 60 -4.91 1.82 15.95
C HIS A 60 -4.79 1.37 17.41
N ALA A 61 -5.49 2.04 18.33
CA ALA A 61 -5.43 1.71 19.75
C ALA A 61 -5.84 0.26 20.02
N GLY A 62 -4.97 -0.50 20.69
CA GLY A 62 -5.20 -1.89 21.03
C GLY A 62 -5.12 -2.89 19.87
N GLU A 63 -4.62 -2.48 18.71
CA GLU A 63 -4.34 -3.43 17.62
C GLU A 63 -3.04 -4.20 17.85
N PRO A 64 -2.99 -5.49 17.46
CA PRO A 64 -1.73 -6.23 17.46
C PRO A 64 -0.79 -5.72 16.39
N GLY A 65 0.51 -5.58 16.71
CA GLY A 65 1.54 -5.17 15.74
C GLY A 65 1.79 -6.22 14.64
N PRO A 66 2.51 -5.80 13.59
CA PRO A 66 2.96 -4.44 13.33
C PRO A 66 1.82 -3.53 12.86
N ILE A 67 1.82 -2.28 13.38
CA ILE A 67 0.85 -1.25 13.04
C ILE A 67 1.25 -0.59 11.73
N ALA A 68 0.43 -0.73 10.70
CA ALA A 68 0.66 -0.12 9.39
C ALA A 68 -0.34 1.00 9.10
N VAL A 69 0.18 2.18 8.83
CA VAL A 69 -0.64 3.35 8.48
C VAL A 69 -0.41 3.73 7.03
N GLN A 70 -1.49 3.76 6.23
CA GLN A 70 -1.42 4.19 4.85
C GLN A 70 -1.61 5.71 4.74
N ILE A 71 -0.68 6.38 4.07
CA ILE A 71 -0.74 7.82 3.80
C ILE A 71 -1.00 8.10 2.32
N ALA A 72 -1.71 9.20 2.03
CA ALA A 72 -2.05 9.61 0.68
C ALA A 72 -1.94 11.13 0.51
N GLY A 73 -1.23 11.56 -0.50
CA GLY A 73 -0.99 12.95 -0.85
C GLY A 73 -0.30 13.07 -2.19
N VAL A 74 0.14 14.27 -2.52
CA VAL A 74 0.77 14.65 -3.79
C VAL A 74 2.02 15.51 -3.60
N ASP A 75 2.13 16.17 -2.47
CA ASP A 75 3.29 16.98 -2.13
C ASP A 75 4.31 16.15 -1.33
N PRO A 76 5.58 16.08 -1.77
CA PRO A 76 6.60 15.26 -1.10
C PRO A 76 6.86 15.68 0.35
N GLU A 77 6.86 17.00 0.64
CA GLU A 77 7.11 17.50 1.99
C GLU A 77 5.94 17.18 2.92
N GLU A 78 4.68 17.43 2.48
CA GLU A 78 3.50 17.03 3.23
C GLU A 78 3.45 15.50 3.49
N MET A 79 3.88 14.69 2.52
CA MET A 79 3.93 13.24 2.67
C MET A 79 5.00 12.79 3.68
N ALA A 80 6.17 13.42 3.67
CA ALA A 80 7.20 13.20 4.68
C ALA A 80 6.73 13.58 6.09
N ASP A 81 6.03 14.72 6.22
CA ASP A 81 5.45 15.13 7.50
C ASP A 81 4.36 14.20 7.98
N ALA A 82 3.50 13.73 7.07
CA ALA A 82 2.48 12.74 7.41
C ALA A 82 3.11 11.43 7.89
N ALA A 83 4.22 11.01 7.30
CA ALA A 83 4.97 9.86 7.76
C ALA A 83 5.48 10.06 9.19
N ARG A 84 6.23 11.14 9.45
CA ARG A 84 6.72 11.49 10.81
C ARG A 84 5.59 11.55 11.82
N TYR A 85 4.51 12.28 11.50
CA TYR A 85 3.35 12.42 12.37
C TYR A 85 2.75 11.09 12.79
N ASN A 86 2.62 10.13 11.86
CA ASN A 86 2.05 8.83 12.17
C ASN A 86 3.06 7.92 12.91
N VAL A 87 4.35 8.02 12.61
CA VAL A 87 5.43 7.32 13.35
C VAL A 87 5.44 7.77 14.82
N ASP A 88 5.39 9.07 15.10
CA ASP A 88 5.31 9.62 16.45
C ASP A 88 4.06 9.15 17.22
N ARG A 89 3.03 8.72 16.51
CA ARG A 89 1.78 8.17 17.08
C ARG A 89 1.75 6.65 17.14
N GLY A 90 2.86 5.99 16.86
CA GLY A 90 3.01 4.54 17.01
C GLY A 90 2.87 3.71 15.74
N ALA A 91 2.83 4.33 14.56
CA ALA A 91 2.93 3.57 13.31
C ALA A 91 4.30 2.89 13.24
N GLN A 92 4.30 1.60 12.96
CA GLN A 92 5.49 0.75 12.84
C GLN A 92 5.86 0.48 11.37
N ILE A 93 4.92 0.72 10.46
CA ILE A 93 5.12 0.66 9.00
C ILE A 93 4.34 1.83 8.40
N ILE A 94 4.95 2.55 7.46
CA ILE A 94 4.27 3.56 6.64
C ILE A 94 4.02 2.98 5.26
N ASP A 95 2.76 2.97 4.82
CA ASP A 95 2.37 2.51 3.49
C ASP A 95 1.99 3.71 2.60
N ILE A 96 2.58 3.82 1.41
CA ILE A 96 2.28 4.89 0.46
C ILE A 96 1.16 4.43 -0.47
N ASN A 97 0.08 5.23 -0.59
CA ASN A 97 -1.01 4.95 -1.52
C ASN A 97 -0.72 5.51 -2.92
N MET A 98 -0.48 4.61 -3.88
CA MET A 98 -0.46 4.91 -5.32
C MET A 98 -1.44 4.02 -6.10
N GLY A 99 -2.51 3.54 -5.44
CA GLY A 99 -3.48 2.62 -6.04
C GLY A 99 -4.94 3.09 -6.04
N CYS A 100 -5.31 4.10 -5.24
CA CYS A 100 -6.69 4.56 -5.12
C CYS A 100 -7.20 5.13 -6.45
N PRO A 101 -8.26 4.53 -7.09
CA PRO A 101 -8.78 4.99 -8.39
C PRO A 101 -9.87 6.04 -8.26
N ALA A 102 -10.25 6.44 -7.04
CA ALA A 102 -11.36 7.33 -6.77
C ALA A 102 -11.18 8.68 -7.48
N LYS A 103 -12.19 9.12 -8.24
CA LYS A 103 -12.14 10.39 -8.99
C LYS A 103 -11.73 11.59 -8.12
N LYS A 104 -12.22 11.67 -6.88
CA LYS A 104 -11.89 12.76 -5.94
C LYS A 104 -10.40 12.76 -5.56
N VAL A 105 -9.76 11.61 -5.47
CA VAL A 105 -8.33 11.45 -5.16
C VAL A 105 -7.50 11.76 -6.40
N CYS A 106 -7.84 11.14 -7.54
CA CYS A 106 -7.12 11.33 -8.80
C CYS A 106 -7.22 12.76 -9.35
N LYS A 107 -8.35 13.47 -9.16
CA LYS A 107 -8.46 14.90 -9.53
C LYS A 107 -7.46 15.80 -8.80
N LYS A 108 -6.93 15.35 -7.66
CA LYS A 108 -5.87 16.03 -6.90
C LYS A 108 -4.49 15.45 -7.18
N TRP A 109 -4.32 14.70 -8.27
CA TRP A 109 -3.08 13.99 -8.66
C TRP A 109 -2.55 12.99 -7.64
N ALA A 110 -3.33 12.63 -6.59
CA ALA A 110 -2.95 11.64 -5.59
C ALA A 110 -3.42 10.21 -5.96
N GLY A 111 -3.00 9.23 -5.19
CA GLY A 111 -3.35 7.83 -5.40
C GLY A 111 -2.81 7.30 -6.74
N SER A 112 -3.63 6.61 -7.52
CA SER A 112 -3.19 6.01 -8.79
C SER A 112 -2.85 7.03 -9.88
N ALA A 113 -3.21 8.31 -9.73
CA ALA A 113 -2.79 9.37 -10.64
C ALA A 113 -1.28 9.61 -10.62
N LEU A 114 -0.62 9.35 -9.49
CA LEU A 114 0.86 9.44 -9.37
C LEU A 114 1.59 8.52 -10.34
N MET A 115 0.97 7.40 -10.75
CA MET A 115 1.58 6.50 -11.72
C MET A 115 1.75 7.11 -13.13
N GLN A 116 1.11 8.26 -13.42
CA GLN A 116 1.32 9.00 -14.66
C GLN A 116 2.50 9.97 -14.59
N ASN A 117 3.04 10.22 -13.40
CA ASN A 117 4.15 11.15 -13.17
C ASN A 117 5.21 10.46 -12.30
N GLU A 118 6.04 9.61 -12.92
CA GLU A 118 7.10 8.87 -12.23
C GLU A 118 8.08 9.78 -11.48
N PRO A 119 8.52 10.92 -12.02
CA PRO A 119 9.38 11.83 -11.27
C PRO A 119 8.75 12.29 -9.94
N LEU A 120 7.47 12.69 -9.95
CA LEU A 120 6.78 13.08 -8.73
C LEU A 120 6.56 11.91 -7.79
N ALA A 121 6.20 10.73 -8.32
CA ALA A 121 6.06 9.52 -7.53
C ALA A 121 7.36 9.19 -6.79
N MET A 122 8.51 9.32 -7.46
CA MET A 122 9.82 9.08 -6.84
C MET A 122 10.19 10.14 -5.81
N GLN A 123 9.93 11.42 -6.07
CA GLN A 123 10.13 12.48 -5.07
C GLN A 123 9.35 12.20 -3.78
N ILE A 124 8.12 11.72 -3.90
CA ILE A 124 7.29 11.33 -2.74
C ILE A 124 7.89 10.12 -2.02
N ILE A 125 8.30 9.08 -2.76
CA ILE A 125 8.89 7.88 -2.17
C ILE A 125 10.17 8.24 -1.41
N ASP A 126 11.08 8.98 -2.05
CA ASP A 126 12.36 9.40 -1.46
C ASP A 126 12.13 10.23 -0.18
N ALA A 127 11.19 11.18 -0.21
CA ALA A 127 10.88 12.03 0.93
C ALA A 127 10.30 11.22 2.12
N VAL A 128 9.42 10.25 1.85
CA VAL A 128 8.83 9.40 2.89
C VAL A 128 9.85 8.43 3.45
N VAL A 129 10.67 7.80 2.60
CA VAL A 129 11.75 6.89 3.05
C VAL A 129 12.75 7.65 3.92
N ALA A 130 13.22 8.83 3.48
CA ALA A 130 14.12 9.67 4.26
C ALA A 130 13.51 10.11 5.61
N ALA A 131 12.20 10.38 5.67
CA ALA A 131 11.50 10.74 6.89
C ALA A 131 11.39 9.57 7.89
N CYS A 132 11.33 8.33 7.41
CA CYS A 132 11.18 7.12 8.22
C CYS A 132 12.52 6.51 8.67
N ASP A 133 13.60 6.76 7.92
CA ASP A 133 14.93 6.16 8.15
C ASP A 133 15.49 6.41 9.59
N PRO A 134 15.46 7.63 10.16
CA PRO A 134 15.92 7.87 11.52
C PRO A 134 15.21 7.03 12.58
N HIS A 135 13.97 6.65 12.32
CA HIS A 135 13.14 5.83 13.20
C HIS A 135 13.22 4.33 12.89
N ARG A 136 13.95 3.94 11.85
CA ARG A 136 14.02 2.56 11.31
C ARG A 136 12.64 1.97 11.01
N VAL A 137 11.70 2.80 10.58
CA VAL A 137 10.34 2.41 10.20
C VAL A 137 10.33 2.06 8.72
N PRO A 138 10.02 0.81 8.33
CA PRO A 138 9.97 0.42 6.93
C PRO A 138 8.84 1.13 6.19
N VAL A 139 9.12 1.53 4.95
CA VAL A 139 8.15 2.11 4.03
C VAL A 139 7.70 1.03 3.05
N THR A 140 6.40 0.93 2.81
CA THR A 140 5.79 0.05 1.81
C THR A 140 5.02 0.86 0.77
N LEU A 141 4.81 0.29 -0.40
CA LEU A 141 4.10 0.95 -1.49
C LEU A 141 2.95 0.08 -2.00
N LYS A 142 1.72 0.62 -2.03
CA LYS A 142 0.57 -0.03 -2.66
C LYS A 142 0.19 0.69 -3.95
N MET A 143 0.26 -0.01 -5.07
CA MET A 143 0.02 0.54 -6.41
C MET A 143 -0.87 -0.36 -7.27
N ARG A 144 -1.20 0.09 -8.46
CA ARG A 144 -1.85 -0.65 -9.54
C ARG A 144 -0.82 -1.07 -10.61
N THR A 145 -1.27 -1.78 -11.67
CA THR A 145 -0.40 -2.18 -12.79
C THR A 145 -0.01 -0.99 -13.69
N GLY A 146 -0.74 0.12 -13.58
CA GLY A 146 -0.52 1.36 -14.33
C GLY A 146 -1.77 2.21 -14.37
N TRP A 147 -1.73 3.28 -15.18
CA TRP A 147 -2.88 4.15 -15.40
C TRP A 147 -3.90 3.51 -16.34
N SER A 148 -3.46 3.04 -17.50
CA SER A 148 -4.28 2.43 -18.55
C SER A 148 -3.60 1.17 -19.10
N ALA A 149 -4.27 0.46 -19.99
CA ALA A 149 -3.69 -0.70 -20.68
C ALA A 149 -2.42 -0.34 -21.47
N GLN A 150 -2.37 0.88 -22.03
CA GLN A 150 -1.22 1.39 -22.80
C GLN A 150 -0.12 1.96 -21.89
N CYS A 151 -0.44 2.28 -20.64
CA CYS A 151 0.47 2.90 -19.66
C CYS A 151 0.59 2.02 -18.42
N ARG A 152 1.17 0.81 -18.59
CA ARG A 152 1.49 -0.14 -17.50
C ARG A 152 2.95 -0.01 -17.12
N ASN A 153 3.26 0.83 -16.16
CA ASN A 153 4.63 1.13 -15.74
C ASN A 153 5.00 0.56 -14.36
N ALA A 154 4.16 -0.29 -13.78
CA ALA A 154 4.37 -0.80 -12.43
C ALA A 154 5.70 -1.57 -12.25
N VAL A 155 6.21 -2.25 -13.28
CA VAL A 155 7.51 -2.95 -13.21
C VAL A 155 8.65 -1.96 -13.04
N GLN A 156 8.65 -0.88 -13.82
CA GLN A 156 9.67 0.17 -13.73
C GLN A 156 9.57 0.89 -12.38
N LEU A 157 8.37 1.32 -12.00
CA LEU A 157 8.14 2.01 -10.72
C LEU A 157 8.53 1.11 -9.54
N GLY A 158 8.27 -0.20 -9.60
CA GLY A 158 8.67 -1.16 -8.58
C GLY A 158 10.18 -1.24 -8.38
N ARG A 159 10.97 -1.26 -9.47
CA ARG A 159 12.44 -1.22 -9.41
C ARG A 159 12.95 0.09 -8.82
N LEU A 160 12.37 1.21 -9.23
CA LEU A 160 12.75 2.52 -8.71
C LEU A 160 12.43 2.63 -7.22
N ALA A 161 11.27 2.14 -6.79
CA ALA A 161 10.86 2.12 -5.39
C ALA A 161 11.78 1.24 -4.52
N GLU A 162 12.18 0.05 -5.02
CA GLU A 162 13.16 -0.80 -4.33
C GLU A 162 14.49 -0.06 -4.16
N ASN A 163 15.00 0.57 -5.22
CA ASN A 163 16.27 1.33 -5.18
C ASN A 163 16.19 2.52 -4.21
N ALA A 164 15.02 3.11 -4.02
CA ALA A 164 14.77 4.18 -3.06
C ALA A 164 14.62 3.71 -1.60
N GLY A 165 14.60 2.39 -1.35
CA GLY A 165 14.53 1.82 0.00
C GLY A 165 13.13 1.38 0.45
N VAL A 166 12.17 1.26 -0.47
CA VAL A 166 10.87 0.64 -0.16
C VAL A 166 11.07 -0.82 0.23
N ALA A 167 10.46 -1.24 1.32
CA ALA A 167 10.65 -2.57 1.91
C ALA A 167 9.68 -3.65 1.40
N MET A 168 8.59 -3.27 0.74
CA MET A 168 7.58 -4.19 0.19
C MET A 168 6.70 -3.49 -0.85
N LEU A 169 6.31 -4.19 -1.90
CA LEU A 169 5.34 -3.74 -2.90
C LEU A 169 4.04 -4.53 -2.79
N THR A 170 2.90 -3.84 -2.80
CA THR A 170 1.57 -4.46 -2.98
C THR A 170 0.98 -4.00 -4.31
N VAL A 171 0.61 -4.92 -5.17
CA VAL A 171 0.15 -4.61 -6.53
C VAL A 171 -1.26 -5.12 -6.76
N HIS A 172 -2.19 -4.21 -7.03
CA HIS A 172 -3.53 -4.58 -7.48
C HIS A 172 -3.47 -4.88 -8.99
N GLY A 173 -3.89 -6.08 -9.40
CA GLY A 173 -3.83 -6.60 -10.76
C GLY A 173 -4.78 -5.90 -11.76
N ARG A 174 -5.05 -4.62 -11.59
CA ARG A 174 -5.81 -3.78 -12.51
C ARG A 174 -5.15 -2.44 -12.72
N THR A 175 -5.38 -1.83 -13.88
CA THR A 175 -5.04 -0.42 -14.12
C THR A 175 -6.03 0.50 -13.40
N ARG A 176 -5.71 1.79 -13.31
CA ARG A 176 -6.64 2.79 -12.77
C ARG A 176 -7.93 2.88 -13.60
N GLU A 177 -7.84 2.82 -14.92
CA GLU A 177 -9.01 2.94 -15.82
C GLU A 177 -9.97 1.76 -15.67
N GLN A 178 -9.47 0.55 -15.49
CA GLN A 178 -10.29 -0.62 -15.20
C GLN A 178 -11.08 -0.46 -13.89
N GLY A 179 -10.52 0.28 -12.91
CA GLY A 179 -11.19 0.49 -11.62
C GLY A 179 -11.41 -0.84 -10.88
N TYR A 180 -12.64 -1.33 -10.92
CA TYR A 180 -13.08 -2.64 -10.39
C TYR A 180 -13.84 -3.45 -11.44
N LYS A 181 -13.81 -3.01 -12.71
CA LYS A 181 -14.37 -3.73 -13.84
C LYS A 181 -13.34 -4.72 -14.39
N GLU A 182 -13.78 -5.69 -15.15
CA GLU A 182 -12.97 -6.76 -15.71
C GLU A 182 -12.29 -7.62 -14.62
N GLU A 183 -11.53 -8.62 -15.01
CA GLU A 183 -10.78 -9.44 -14.07
C GLU A 183 -9.41 -8.83 -13.75
N ALA A 184 -8.91 -9.06 -12.54
CA ALA A 184 -7.54 -8.73 -12.19
C ALA A 184 -6.57 -9.65 -12.96
N GLU A 185 -5.57 -9.06 -13.59
CA GLU A 185 -4.49 -9.80 -14.24
C GLU A 185 -3.29 -9.96 -13.30
N TYR A 186 -2.55 -11.04 -13.46
CA TYR A 186 -1.46 -11.39 -12.57
C TYR A 186 -0.10 -11.40 -13.26
N ASN A 187 -0.04 -11.26 -14.58
CA ASN A 187 1.21 -11.26 -15.35
C ASN A 187 2.13 -10.08 -14.98
N THR A 188 1.57 -8.88 -14.79
CA THR A 188 2.34 -7.73 -14.33
C THR A 188 2.89 -7.97 -12.92
N ILE A 189 2.13 -8.62 -12.03
CA ILE A 189 2.59 -8.95 -10.68
C ILE A 189 3.76 -9.94 -10.73
N ALA A 190 3.66 -10.96 -11.56
CA ALA A 190 4.75 -11.90 -11.82
C ALA A 190 6.00 -11.20 -12.37
N ALA A 191 5.82 -10.27 -13.33
CA ALA A 191 6.92 -9.49 -13.90
C ALA A 191 7.60 -8.59 -12.87
N ILE A 192 6.83 -7.98 -11.96
CA ILE A 192 7.38 -7.21 -10.84
C ILE A 192 8.18 -8.13 -9.92
N LYS A 193 7.61 -9.29 -9.53
CA LYS A 193 8.30 -10.25 -8.65
C LYS A 193 9.62 -10.74 -9.24
N ALA A 194 9.68 -10.94 -10.56
CA ALA A 194 10.91 -11.29 -11.24
C ALA A 194 11.93 -10.14 -11.33
N ALA A 195 11.47 -8.90 -11.19
CA ALA A 195 12.27 -7.69 -11.39
C ALA A 195 12.84 -7.09 -10.11
N VAL A 196 12.31 -7.45 -8.92
CA VAL A 196 12.72 -6.92 -7.62
C VAL A 196 13.07 -8.06 -6.65
N ARG A 197 13.85 -7.73 -5.62
CA ARG A 197 14.25 -8.66 -4.55
C ARG A 197 13.36 -8.53 -3.30
N ILE A 198 12.79 -7.35 -3.09
CA ILE A 198 11.88 -7.09 -1.96
C ILE A 198 10.59 -7.90 -2.09
N PRO A 199 9.88 -8.15 -0.99
CA PRO A 199 8.62 -8.86 -1.02
C PRO A 199 7.58 -8.18 -1.93
N VAL A 200 6.85 -9.00 -2.70
CA VAL A 200 5.74 -8.58 -3.55
C VAL A 200 4.46 -9.26 -3.10
N VAL A 201 3.41 -8.47 -2.92
CA VAL A 201 2.08 -8.91 -2.48
C VAL A 201 1.09 -8.78 -3.61
N ALA A 202 0.44 -9.88 -3.98
CA ALA A 202 -0.61 -9.87 -5.01
C ALA A 202 -1.97 -9.49 -4.42
N ASN A 203 -2.68 -8.60 -5.11
CA ASN A 203 -4.02 -8.15 -4.74
C ASN A 203 -4.95 -8.09 -5.95
N GLY A 204 -6.22 -8.38 -5.75
CA GLY A 204 -7.30 -8.33 -6.74
C GLY A 204 -7.95 -9.68 -6.98
N ASP A 205 -9.28 -9.75 -6.85
CA ASP A 205 -10.15 -10.90 -7.14
C ASP A 205 -9.74 -12.21 -6.45
N ILE A 206 -9.18 -12.12 -5.25
CA ILE A 206 -8.79 -13.30 -4.46
C ILE A 206 -9.91 -13.57 -3.45
N ASP A 207 -10.85 -14.41 -3.84
CA ASP A 207 -12.12 -14.65 -3.15
C ASP A 207 -12.23 -16.06 -2.54
N SER A 208 -11.25 -16.92 -2.78
CA SER A 208 -11.27 -18.30 -2.30
C SER A 208 -9.86 -18.84 -2.06
N PRO A 209 -9.70 -19.88 -1.20
CA PRO A 209 -8.41 -20.54 -1.01
C PRO A 209 -7.84 -21.13 -2.32
N GLN A 210 -8.69 -21.63 -3.20
CA GLN A 210 -8.29 -22.17 -4.51
C GLN A 210 -7.74 -21.07 -5.41
N LYS A 211 -8.38 -19.91 -5.44
CA LYS A 211 -7.89 -18.73 -6.19
C LYS A 211 -6.58 -18.23 -5.58
N ALA A 212 -6.49 -18.16 -4.25
CA ALA A 212 -5.27 -17.79 -3.54
C ALA A 212 -4.07 -18.67 -3.94
N ALA A 213 -4.25 -20.00 -3.94
CA ALA A 213 -3.20 -20.94 -4.36
C ALA A 213 -2.77 -20.73 -5.83
N ARG A 214 -3.74 -20.54 -6.73
CA ARG A 214 -3.46 -20.24 -8.16
C ARG A 214 -2.70 -18.93 -8.34
N VAL A 215 -3.10 -17.88 -7.64
CA VAL A 215 -2.42 -16.57 -7.74
C VAL A 215 -0.99 -16.65 -7.25
N LEU A 216 -0.73 -17.32 -6.11
CA LEU A 216 0.64 -17.54 -5.62
C LEU A 216 1.48 -18.33 -6.62
N ALA A 217 0.95 -19.41 -7.19
CA ALA A 217 1.65 -20.23 -8.17
C ALA A 217 1.94 -19.45 -9.48
N ALA A 218 0.98 -18.63 -9.95
CA ALA A 218 1.13 -17.88 -11.20
C ALA A 218 2.06 -16.69 -11.07
N THR A 219 2.12 -16.05 -9.90
CA THR A 219 2.88 -14.81 -9.72
C THR A 219 4.23 -14.99 -9.04
N GLY A 220 4.42 -16.05 -8.27
CA GLY A 220 5.54 -16.19 -7.34
C GLY A 220 5.52 -15.17 -6.20
N ALA A 221 4.40 -14.46 -5.99
CA ALA A 221 4.27 -13.46 -4.95
C ALA A 221 4.52 -14.03 -3.55
N ASP A 222 5.08 -13.21 -2.67
CA ASP A 222 5.43 -13.62 -1.30
C ASP A 222 4.22 -13.69 -0.38
N ALA A 223 3.17 -12.89 -0.67
CA ALA A 223 1.93 -12.84 0.09
C ALA A 223 0.74 -12.42 -0.80
N LEU A 224 -0.45 -12.51 -0.22
CA LEU A 224 -1.71 -12.09 -0.82
C LEU A 224 -2.37 -11.01 0.03
N MET A 225 -3.02 -10.05 -0.62
CA MET A 225 -3.84 -9.04 0.04
C MET A 225 -5.29 -9.19 -0.41
N ILE A 226 -6.18 -9.32 0.56
CA ILE A 226 -7.63 -9.51 0.38
C ILE A 226 -8.33 -8.19 0.69
N GLY A 227 -9.33 -7.83 -0.15
CA GLY A 227 -10.14 -6.63 0.03
C GLY A 227 -10.94 -6.29 -1.21
#